data_d26c68635da529a59197b77f266666e0
#
_entry.id   d26c68635da529a59197b77f266666e0
#
_cell.length_a   1.000
_cell.length_b   1.000
_cell.length_c   1.000
_cell.angle_alpha   90.00
_cell.angle_beta   90.00
_cell.angle_gamma   90.00
#
_symmetry.space_group_name_H-M   'P 1'
#
loop_
_entity.id
_entity.type
_entity.pdbx_description
1 polymer ?
#
loop_
_entity_poly.entity_id
_entity_poly.type
_entity_poly.pdbx_seq_one_letter_code
_entity_poly.pdbx_strand_id
1 'polypeptide(L)'
;LKEMKKLETKVGNTILAAALIDDVLGLIALTLVCSLAGGDESIGMVLLQIVGFFVFAFVVGFGANRIFCWMLKRQHGWASHRNSVFAFVLCLVMAYCAEKFFGVADITGAYAAGLAVACTPKGTYIQTKYNPLGYLLLTPVFFASIGINVQITGLTGGMVVFSILLLLVSIISKLLG
;
A
#
# COMPACT_ATOMS: atom_id res chain seq x y z
N LEU A 1 -2.40 11.37 12.09
CA LEU A 1 -3.81 11.50 11.66
C LEU A 1 -4.73 10.45 12.31
N LYS A 2 -4.28 9.17 12.41
CA LYS A 2 -5.05 8.10 13.04
C LYS A 2 -5.23 8.33 14.55
N GLU A 3 -4.18 8.72 15.25
CA GLU A 3 -4.21 9.05 16.70
C GLU A 3 -5.08 10.27 17.00
N MET A 4 -5.12 11.22 16.08
CA MET A 4 -5.98 12.42 16.18
C MET A 4 -7.44 12.15 15.80
N LYS A 5 -7.83 10.92 15.45
CA LYS A 5 -9.18 10.52 14.97
C LYS A 5 -9.70 11.35 13.78
N LYS A 6 -8.79 11.92 12.99
CA LYS A 6 -9.14 12.78 11.82
C LYS A 6 -9.01 12.08 10.48
N LEU A 7 -8.73 10.75 10.46
CA LEU A 7 -8.65 9.97 9.22
C LEU A 7 -9.97 9.91 8.45
N GLU A 8 -11.10 9.89 9.14
CA GLU A 8 -12.44 9.82 8.53
C GLU A 8 -12.99 11.19 8.10
N THR A 9 -12.22 12.26 8.29
CA THR A 9 -12.58 13.59 7.82
C THR A 9 -12.26 13.75 6.33
N LYS A 10 -12.92 14.71 5.67
CA LYS A 10 -12.62 15.06 4.26
C LYS A 10 -11.12 15.34 4.07
N VAL A 11 -10.47 16.00 5.02
CA VAL A 11 -9.03 16.30 4.99
C VAL A 11 -8.20 15.03 5.07
N GLY A 12 -8.53 14.09 5.97
CA GLY A 12 -7.84 12.82 6.08
C GLY A 12 -7.91 11.98 4.79
N ASN A 13 -9.09 11.90 4.18
CA ASN A 13 -9.27 11.20 2.90
C ASN A 13 -8.49 11.88 1.76
N THR A 14 -8.44 13.21 1.74
CA THR A 14 -7.68 13.94 0.72
C THR A 14 -6.18 13.68 0.86
N ILE A 15 -5.65 13.67 2.09
CA ILE A 15 -4.24 13.36 2.35
C ILE A 15 -3.91 11.93 1.93
N LEU A 16 -4.78 10.96 2.23
CA LEU A 16 -4.57 9.57 1.80
C LEU A 16 -4.61 9.43 0.28
N ALA A 17 -5.56 10.09 -0.39
CA ALA A 17 -5.62 10.08 -1.84
C ALA A 17 -4.39 10.76 -2.47
N ALA A 18 -3.93 11.87 -1.91
CA ALA A 18 -2.71 12.54 -2.36
C ALA A 18 -1.47 11.65 -2.20
N ALA A 19 -1.34 10.92 -1.08
CA ALA A 19 -0.24 9.98 -0.86
C ALA A 19 -0.24 8.85 -1.89
N LEU A 20 -1.41 8.30 -2.26
CA LEU A 20 -1.51 7.29 -3.31
C LEU A 20 -1.09 7.80 -4.68
N ILE A 21 -1.50 9.04 -5.01
CA ILE A 21 -1.11 9.67 -6.27
C ILE A 21 0.41 9.90 -6.28
N ASP A 22 0.98 10.31 -5.16
CA ASP A 22 2.43 10.50 -5.00
C ASP A 22 3.21 9.21 -5.23
N ASP A 23 2.75 8.08 -4.68
CA ASP A 23 3.35 6.75 -4.92
C ASP A 23 3.34 6.38 -6.41
N VAL A 24 2.23 6.60 -7.10
CA VAL A 24 2.12 6.32 -8.55
C VAL A 24 3.03 7.25 -9.36
N LEU A 25 3.05 8.54 -9.03
CA LEU A 25 3.94 9.51 -9.70
C LEU A 25 5.40 9.19 -9.43
N GLY A 26 5.75 8.75 -8.21
CA GLY A 26 7.10 8.31 -7.85
C GLY A 26 7.56 7.12 -8.68
N LEU A 27 6.69 6.13 -8.90
CA LEU A 27 6.97 4.99 -9.79
C LEU A 27 7.20 5.43 -11.22
N ILE A 28 6.37 6.31 -11.76
CA ILE A 28 6.53 6.84 -13.12
C ILE A 28 7.85 7.60 -13.24
N ALA A 29 8.16 8.47 -12.26
CA ALA A 29 9.40 9.24 -12.25
C ALA A 29 10.64 8.34 -12.17
N LEU A 30 10.61 7.31 -11.30
CA LEU A 30 11.69 6.34 -11.17
C LEU A 30 11.92 5.59 -12.49
N THR A 31 10.84 5.14 -13.14
CA THR A 31 10.94 4.44 -14.43
C THR A 31 11.49 5.34 -15.53
N LEU A 32 11.09 6.62 -15.57
CA LEU A 32 11.65 7.60 -16.49
C LEU A 32 13.17 7.75 -16.29
N VAL A 33 13.61 7.90 -15.05
CA VAL A 33 15.04 8.02 -14.71
C VAL A 33 15.81 6.76 -15.10
N CYS A 34 15.28 5.57 -14.78
CA CYS A 34 15.90 4.29 -15.15
C CYS A 34 15.97 4.10 -16.67
N SER A 35 14.92 4.47 -17.42
CA SER A 35 14.91 4.41 -18.88
C SER A 35 15.94 5.37 -19.51
N LEU A 36 16.08 6.57 -18.97
CA LEU A 36 17.10 7.54 -19.42
C LEU A 36 18.53 7.10 -19.07
N ALA A 37 18.69 6.32 -17.99
CA ALA A 37 19.97 5.76 -17.56
C ALA A 37 20.40 4.50 -18.36
N GLY A 38 19.66 4.11 -19.39
CA GLY A 38 19.96 2.95 -20.25
C GLY A 38 19.28 1.64 -19.82
N GLY A 39 18.20 1.73 -19.05
CA GLY A 39 17.35 0.58 -18.74
C GLY A 39 16.50 0.15 -19.94
N ASP A 40 16.31 -1.16 -20.09
CA ASP A 40 15.55 -1.76 -21.22
C ASP A 40 14.01 -1.60 -21.08
N GLU A 41 13.52 -0.96 -20.02
CA GLU A 41 12.08 -0.82 -19.78
C GLU A 41 11.48 0.35 -20.57
N SER A 42 10.57 0.04 -21.48
CA SER A 42 9.82 1.07 -22.19
C SER A 42 8.77 1.73 -21.29
N ILE A 43 8.75 3.05 -21.26
CA ILE A 43 7.77 3.86 -20.50
C ILE A 43 6.32 3.43 -20.80
N GLY A 44 6.03 3.04 -22.05
CA GLY A 44 4.72 2.57 -22.46
C GLY A 44 4.30 1.28 -21.75
N MET A 45 5.26 0.37 -21.50
CA MET A 45 5.00 -0.89 -20.80
C MET A 45 4.60 -0.62 -19.32
N VAL A 46 5.32 0.28 -18.66
CA VAL A 46 5.03 0.64 -17.26
C VAL A 46 3.69 1.36 -17.11
N LEU A 47 3.37 2.28 -18.01
CA LEU A 47 2.06 2.92 -18.06
C LEU A 47 0.95 1.88 -18.27
N LEU A 48 1.14 0.92 -19.16
CA LEU A 48 0.19 -0.16 -19.40
C LEU A 48 0.00 -1.04 -18.16
N GLN A 49 1.09 -1.35 -17.43
CA GLN A 49 1.05 -2.10 -16.18
C GLN A 49 0.27 -1.36 -15.10
N ILE A 50 0.51 -0.06 -14.92
CA ILE A 50 -0.21 0.77 -13.95
C ILE A 50 -1.71 0.81 -14.27
N VAL A 51 -2.09 1.10 -15.51
CA VAL A 51 -3.50 1.11 -15.94
C VAL A 51 -4.12 -0.28 -15.76
N GLY A 52 -3.41 -1.33 -16.17
CA GLY A 52 -3.83 -2.72 -15.98
C GLY A 52 -4.07 -3.06 -14.50
N PHE A 53 -3.19 -2.60 -13.61
CA PHE A 53 -3.38 -2.76 -12.18
C PHE A 53 -4.65 -2.09 -11.66
N PHE A 54 -4.95 -0.85 -12.05
CA PHE A 54 -6.16 -0.16 -11.60
C PHE A 54 -7.43 -0.85 -12.10
N VAL A 55 -7.44 -1.33 -13.35
CA VAL A 55 -8.56 -2.12 -13.88
C VAL A 55 -8.71 -3.43 -13.09
N PHE A 56 -7.61 -4.14 -12.86
CA PHE A 56 -7.60 -5.37 -12.07
C PHE A 56 -8.09 -5.12 -10.63
N ALA A 57 -7.60 -4.09 -9.96
CA ALA A 57 -7.99 -3.72 -8.61
C ALA A 57 -9.49 -3.40 -8.53
N PHE A 58 -10.03 -2.72 -9.53
CA PHE A 58 -11.47 -2.42 -9.61
C PHE A 58 -12.30 -3.69 -9.77
N VAL A 59 -11.92 -4.58 -10.69
CA VAL A 59 -12.63 -5.85 -10.95
C VAL A 59 -12.59 -6.76 -9.73
N VAL A 60 -11.40 -6.95 -9.15
CA VAL A 60 -11.22 -7.80 -7.95
C VAL A 60 -11.90 -7.18 -6.74
N GLY A 61 -11.79 -5.87 -6.55
CA GLY A 61 -12.44 -5.15 -5.46
C GLY A 61 -13.96 -5.26 -5.54
N PHE A 62 -14.54 -5.11 -6.72
CA PHE A 62 -15.98 -5.29 -6.94
C PHE A 62 -16.42 -6.75 -6.71
N GLY A 63 -15.65 -7.71 -7.23
CA GLY A 63 -15.87 -9.14 -7.01
C GLY A 63 -15.78 -9.53 -5.53
N ALA A 64 -14.76 -9.04 -4.84
CA ALA A 64 -14.58 -9.25 -3.41
C ALA A 64 -15.75 -8.68 -2.59
N ASN A 65 -16.20 -7.47 -2.90
CA ASN A 65 -17.37 -6.87 -2.25
C ASN A 65 -18.62 -7.72 -2.49
N ARG A 66 -18.83 -8.22 -3.71
CA ARG A 66 -19.96 -9.09 -4.04
C ARG A 66 -19.91 -10.41 -3.26
N ILE A 67 -18.73 -11.04 -3.18
CA ILE A 67 -18.51 -12.28 -2.42
C ILE A 67 -18.74 -12.02 -0.94
N PHE A 68 -18.23 -10.91 -0.41
CA PHE A 68 -18.40 -10.51 0.99
C PHE A 68 -19.88 -10.30 1.34
N CYS A 69 -20.62 -9.59 0.52
CA CYS A 69 -22.05 -9.38 0.69
C CYS A 69 -22.84 -10.70 0.62
N TRP A 70 -22.47 -11.58 -0.31
CA TRP A 70 -23.09 -12.91 -0.44
C TRP A 70 -22.81 -13.77 0.81
N MET A 71 -21.55 -13.79 1.26
CA MET A 71 -21.13 -14.50 2.46
C MET A 71 -21.86 -14.00 3.72
N LEU A 72 -22.07 -12.69 3.84
CA LEU A 72 -22.81 -12.07 4.95
C LEU A 72 -24.29 -12.45 4.96
N LYS A 73 -24.93 -12.54 3.79
CA LYS A 73 -26.35 -12.93 3.65
C LYS A 73 -26.59 -14.40 4.03
N ARG A 74 -25.60 -15.26 3.84
CA ARG A 74 -25.74 -16.72 4.08
C ARG A 74 -25.42 -17.13 5.51
N GLN A 75 -24.88 -16.22 6.36
CA GLN A 75 -24.38 -16.59 7.68
C GLN A 75 -25.20 -15.98 8.81
N HIS A 76 -25.81 -16.84 9.60
CA HIS A 76 -26.40 -16.53 10.90
C HIS A 76 -25.35 -16.82 11.99
N GLY A 77 -24.82 -15.79 12.63
CA GLY A 77 -24.17 -15.84 13.96
C GLY A 77 -22.64 -15.91 14.03
N TRP A 78 -21.99 -17.05 13.95
CA TRP A 78 -20.58 -17.27 14.38
C TRP A 78 -19.49 -17.01 13.32
N ALA A 79 -19.83 -16.56 12.17
CA ALA A 79 -18.92 -16.43 11.03
C ALA A 79 -18.04 -15.15 11.00
N SER A 80 -17.99 -14.38 12.08
CA SER A 80 -17.26 -13.11 12.15
C SER A 80 -15.73 -13.26 12.00
N HIS A 81 -15.16 -14.36 12.54
CA HIS A 81 -13.73 -14.65 12.41
C HIS A 81 -13.32 -15.00 10.97
N ARG A 82 -14.14 -15.76 10.27
CA ARG A 82 -13.89 -16.20 8.90
C ARG A 82 -13.88 -15.02 7.93
N ASN A 83 -14.75 -14.05 8.12
CA ASN A 83 -14.77 -12.84 7.31
C ASN A 83 -13.52 -11.99 7.49
N SER A 84 -12.99 -11.91 8.71
CA SER A 84 -11.74 -11.22 8.97
C SER A 84 -10.57 -11.92 8.27
N VAL A 85 -10.45 -13.24 8.42
CA VAL A 85 -9.39 -14.01 7.74
C VAL A 85 -9.45 -13.83 6.22
N PHE A 86 -10.66 -13.88 5.63
CA PHE A 86 -10.83 -13.66 4.21
C PHE A 86 -10.37 -12.26 3.77
N ALA A 87 -10.69 -11.21 4.54
CA ALA A 87 -10.22 -9.85 4.27
C ALA A 87 -8.69 -9.75 4.30
N PHE A 88 -8.04 -10.44 5.25
CA PHE A 88 -6.58 -10.47 5.34
C PHE A 88 -5.94 -11.20 4.15
N VAL A 89 -6.46 -12.37 3.81
CA VAL A 89 -5.99 -13.12 2.64
C VAL A 89 -6.17 -12.32 1.36
N LEU A 90 -7.31 -11.65 1.19
CA LEU A 90 -7.55 -10.76 0.05
C LEU A 90 -6.49 -9.65 -0.02
N CYS A 91 -6.17 -9.02 1.12
CA CYS A 91 -5.16 -7.97 1.20
C CYS A 91 -3.78 -8.49 0.76
N LEU A 92 -3.35 -9.67 1.25
CA LEU A 92 -2.07 -10.27 0.88
C LEU A 92 -2.02 -10.68 -0.59
N VAL A 93 -3.09 -11.26 -1.11
CA VAL A 93 -3.17 -11.66 -2.52
C VAL A 93 -3.11 -10.44 -3.43
N MET A 94 -3.83 -9.37 -3.10
CA MET A 94 -3.81 -8.14 -3.88
C MET A 94 -2.45 -7.44 -3.84
N ALA A 95 -1.77 -7.42 -2.68
CA ALA A 95 -0.42 -6.90 -2.54
C ALA A 95 0.56 -7.69 -3.42
N TYR A 96 0.53 -9.03 -3.32
CA TYR A 96 1.36 -9.90 -4.12
C TYR A 96 1.12 -9.74 -5.63
N CYS A 97 -0.14 -9.66 -6.06
CA CYS A 97 -0.49 -9.46 -7.46
C CYS A 97 -0.02 -8.09 -7.98
N ALA A 98 -0.14 -7.02 -7.17
CA ALA A 98 0.32 -5.70 -7.53
C ALA A 98 1.82 -5.68 -7.86
N GLU A 99 2.62 -6.28 -6.99
CA GLU A 99 4.07 -6.32 -7.14
C GLU A 99 4.50 -7.28 -8.26
N LYS A 100 4.01 -8.53 -8.24
CA LYS A 100 4.49 -9.59 -9.12
C LYS A 100 4.05 -9.46 -10.58
N PHE A 101 2.80 -9.06 -10.81
CA PHE A 101 2.23 -9.01 -12.16
C PHE A 101 2.24 -7.61 -12.77
N PHE A 102 2.15 -6.59 -11.96
CA PHE A 102 2.01 -5.22 -12.44
C PHE A 102 3.22 -4.32 -12.10
N GLY A 103 4.19 -4.81 -11.32
CA GLY A 103 5.34 -4.01 -10.90
C GLY A 103 4.98 -2.76 -10.08
N VAL A 104 3.75 -2.72 -9.55
CA VAL A 104 3.24 -1.62 -8.71
C VAL A 104 3.52 -1.97 -7.25
N ALA A 105 3.83 -0.97 -6.42
CA ALA A 105 4.12 -1.19 -5.02
C ALA A 105 3.03 -2.02 -4.32
N ASP A 106 3.43 -3.04 -3.55
CA ASP A 106 2.58 -3.94 -2.78
C ASP A 106 1.60 -3.20 -1.87
N ILE A 107 2.04 -2.08 -1.30
CA ILE A 107 1.24 -1.16 -0.47
C ILE A 107 -0.01 -0.67 -1.22
N THR A 108 0.09 -0.37 -2.52
CA THR A 108 -1.03 0.09 -3.34
C THR A 108 -2.06 -1.02 -3.54
N GLY A 109 -1.60 -2.26 -3.74
CA GLY A 109 -2.46 -3.44 -3.79
C GLY A 109 -3.20 -3.71 -2.49
N ALA A 110 -2.48 -3.66 -1.37
CA ALA A 110 -3.04 -3.81 -0.04
C ALA A 110 -4.09 -2.72 0.28
N TYR A 111 -3.82 -1.48 -0.11
CA TYR A 111 -4.76 -0.37 0.07
C TYR A 111 -6.04 -0.55 -0.75
N ALA A 112 -5.92 -0.95 -2.02
CA ALA A 112 -7.09 -1.23 -2.86
C ALA A 112 -7.98 -2.31 -2.26
N ALA A 113 -7.39 -3.39 -1.73
CA ALA A 113 -8.11 -4.43 -1.00
C ALA A 113 -8.78 -3.91 0.27
N GLY A 114 -8.08 -3.09 1.04
CA GLY A 114 -8.59 -2.44 2.24
C GLY A 114 -9.80 -1.55 1.93
N LEU A 115 -9.75 -0.79 0.84
CA LEU A 115 -10.85 0.05 0.38
C LEU A 115 -12.08 -0.79 0.00
N ALA A 116 -11.86 -1.90 -0.74
CA ALA A 116 -12.95 -2.82 -1.09
C ALA A 116 -13.63 -3.42 0.15
N VAL A 117 -12.85 -3.78 1.17
CA VAL A 117 -13.38 -4.30 2.46
C VAL A 117 -14.07 -3.20 3.26
N ALA A 118 -13.55 -1.97 3.26
CA ALA A 118 -14.14 -0.82 3.96
C ALA A 118 -15.54 -0.48 3.44
N CYS A 119 -15.80 -0.68 2.15
CA CYS A 119 -17.12 -0.52 1.55
C CYS A 119 -18.15 -1.58 1.97
N THR A 120 -17.76 -2.60 2.76
CA THR A 120 -18.66 -3.63 3.25
C THR A 120 -19.33 -3.24 4.58
N PRO A 121 -20.54 -3.74 4.89
CA PRO A 121 -21.25 -3.40 6.14
C PRO A 121 -20.49 -3.75 7.43
N LYS A 122 -19.49 -4.64 7.36
CA LYS A 122 -18.63 -5.04 8.50
C LYS A 122 -17.21 -4.49 8.40
N GLY A 123 -16.93 -3.56 7.50
CA GLY A 123 -15.60 -2.97 7.31
C GLY A 123 -15.02 -2.41 8.60
N THR A 124 -15.76 -1.60 9.34
CA THR A 124 -15.34 -1.03 10.63
C THR A 124 -15.00 -2.10 11.67
N TYR A 125 -15.77 -3.17 11.75
CA TYR A 125 -15.51 -4.29 12.67
C TYR A 125 -14.19 -5.01 12.32
N ILE A 126 -13.96 -5.26 11.04
CA ILE A 126 -12.73 -5.88 10.54
C ILE A 126 -11.53 -4.99 10.84
N GLN A 127 -11.63 -3.70 10.55
CA GLN A 127 -10.61 -2.71 10.84
C GLN A 127 -10.23 -2.68 12.33
N THR A 128 -11.20 -2.66 13.22
CA THR A 128 -10.95 -2.67 14.68
C THR A 128 -10.20 -3.92 15.12
N LYS A 129 -10.49 -5.08 14.53
CA LYS A 129 -9.78 -6.33 14.84
C LYS A 129 -8.34 -6.35 14.35
N TYR A 130 -8.05 -5.76 13.18
CA TYR A 130 -6.71 -5.77 12.59
C TYR A 130 -5.80 -4.65 13.12
N ASN A 131 -6.34 -3.62 13.72
CA ASN A 131 -5.53 -2.55 14.31
C ASN A 131 -4.48 -3.06 15.31
N PRO A 132 -4.82 -3.92 16.29
CA PRO A 132 -3.81 -4.46 17.22
C PRO A 132 -2.77 -5.33 16.51
N LEU A 133 -3.18 -6.17 15.56
CA LEU A 133 -2.28 -7.03 14.80
C LEU A 133 -1.26 -6.22 13.98
N GLY A 134 -1.74 -5.17 13.30
CA GLY A 134 -0.89 -4.26 12.55
C GLY A 134 0.15 -3.59 13.43
N TYR A 135 -0.26 -3.10 14.58
CA TYR A 135 0.61 -2.32 15.46
C TYR A 135 1.57 -3.20 16.27
N LEU A 136 1.11 -4.33 16.79
CA LEU A 136 1.91 -5.18 17.69
C LEU A 136 2.79 -6.19 16.95
N LEU A 137 2.39 -6.63 15.77
CA LEU A 137 3.11 -7.67 15.03
C LEU A 137 3.70 -7.16 13.72
N LEU A 138 2.87 -6.62 12.82
CA LEU A 138 3.33 -6.29 11.47
C LEU A 138 4.33 -5.12 11.47
N THR A 139 4.10 -4.09 12.26
CA THR A 139 5.00 -2.93 12.33
C THR A 139 6.40 -3.29 12.84
N PRO A 140 6.58 -4.02 13.97
CA PRO A 140 7.92 -4.46 14.39
C PRO A 140 8.60 -5.39 13.39
N VAL A 141 7.87 -6.33 12.79
CA VAL A 141 8.42 -7.24 11.77
C VAL A 141 8.89 -6.45 10.53
N PHE A 142 8.13 -5.46 10.10
CA PHE A 142 8.51 -4.58 9.00
C PHE A 142 9.83 -3.84 9.28
N PHE A 143 9.95 -3.19 10.44
CA PHE A 143 11.20 -2.52 10.81
C PHE A 143 12.37 -3.47 10.98
N ALA A 144 12.15 -4.64 11.55
CA ALA A 144 13.18 -5.68 11.67
C ALA A 144 13.65 -6.17 10.28
N SER A 145 12.72 -6.39 9.36
CA SER A 145 13.02 -6.78 7.98
C SER A 145 13.87 -5.72 7.25
N ILE A 146 13.52 -4.45 7.39
CA ILE A 146 14.34 -3.36 6.83
C ILE A 146 15.74 -3.37 7.45
N GLY A 147 15.83 -3.49 8.79
CA GLY A 147 17.12 -3.47 9.48
C GLY A 147 18.05 -4.61 9.07
N ILE A 148 17.52 -5.80 8.84
CA ILE A 148 18.31 -6.98 8.39
C ILE A 148 18.79 -6.80 6.95
N ASN A 149 18.01 -6.15 6.09
CA ASN A 149 18.37 -5.94 4.68
C ASN A 149 19.36 -4.80 4.47
N VAL A 150 19.61 -3.96 5.47
CA VAL A 150 20.59 -2.86 5.37
C VAL A 150 22.00 -3.44 5.41
N GLN A 151 22.71 -3.39 4.29
CA GLN A 151 24.11 -3.74 4.19
C GLN A 151 24.98 -2.53 4.52
N ILE A 152 25.62 -2.58 5.68
CA ILE A 152 26.53 -1.52 6.17
C ILE A 152 27.93 -1.66 5.55
N THR A 153 28.26 -2.83 5.01
CA THR A 153 29.54 -3.14 4.37
C THR A 153 29.66 -2.40 3.03
N GLY A 154 30.56 -1.43 2.96
CA GLY A 154 30.84 -0.66 1.73
C GLY A 154 30.39 0.80 1.76
N LEU A 155 29.99 1.32 2.91
CA LEU A 155 29.67 2.74 3.06
C LEU A 155 30.94 3.59 2.88
N THR A 156 31.02 4.24 1.73
CA THR A 156 32.05 5.28 1.47
C THR A 156 31.60 6.57 2.16
N GLY A 157 32.55 7.37 2.65
CA GLY A 157 32.24 8.66 3.29
C GLY A 157 31.36 9.59 2.43
N GLY A 158 31.51 9.54 1.10
CA GLY A 158 30.64 10.25 0.17
C GLY A 158 29.17 9.79 0.21
N MET A 159 28.92 8.48 0.36
CA MET A 159 27.55 7.95 0.49
C MET A 159 26.87 8.40 1.79
N VAL A 160 27.64 8.50 2.88
CA VAL A 160 27.11 8.98 4.16
C VAL A 160 26.70 10.46 4.04
N VAL A 161 27.56 11.30 3.45
CA VAL A 161 27.26 12.73 3.22
C VAL A 161 26.04 12.88 2.31
N PHE A 162 25.96 12.11 1.24
CA PHE A 162 24.80 12.11 0.33
C PHE A 162 23.50 11.70 1.03
N SER A 163 23.55 10.67 1.89
CA SER A 163 22.40 10.23 2.67
C SER A 163 21.91 11.28 3.66
N ILE A 164 22.84 11.98 4.32
CA ILE A 164 22.50 13.08 5.23
C ILE A 164 21.86 14.24 4.47
N LEU A 165 22.42 14.61 3.30
CA LEU A 165 21.84 15.66 2.45
C LEU A 165 20.43 15.29 1.98
N LEU A 166 20.22 14.05 1.52
CA LEU A 166 18.89 13.54 1.13
C LEU A 166 17.89 13.62 2.29
N LEU A 167 18.32 13.24 3.49
CA LEU A 167 17.47 13.29 4.68
C LEU A 167 17.09 14.74 5.03
N LEU A 168 18.03 15.68 4.97
CA LEU A 168 17.75 17.10 5.20
C LEU A 168 16.78 17.67 4.16
N VAL A 169 17.01 17.38 2.88
CA VAL A 169 16.11 17.82 1.80
C VAL A 169 14.69 17.24 1.98
N SER A 170 14.57 15.97 2.36
CA SER A 170 13.28 15.33 2.63
C SER A 170 12.53 15.98 3.79
N ILE A 171 13.25 16.33 4.87
CA ILE A 171 12.64 17.00 6.03
C ILE A 171 12.17 18.41 5.63
N ILE A 172 13.02 19.19 4.95
CA ILE A 172 12.70 20.54 4.52
C ILE A 172 11.51 20.53 3.55
N SER A 173 11.52 19.62 2.58
CA SER A 173 10.40 19.47 1.64
C SER A 173 9.07 19.18 2.34
N LYS A 174 9.07 18.32 3.36
CA LYS A 174 7.86 18.01 4.15
C LYS A 174 7.42 19.13 5.10
N LEU A 175 8.34 20.00 5.51
CA LEU A 175 7.98 21.15 6.36
C LEU A 175 7.44 22.32 5.54
N LEU A 176 7.85 22.43 4.26
CA LEU A 176 7.40 23.49 3.35
C LEU A 176 6.10 23.17 2.61
N GLY A 177 5.74 21.90 2.46
CA GLY A 177 4.49 21.42 1.84
C GLY A 177 3.39 21.23 2.85
#